data_89e3abec42b4e0ffca19061f8f98bb53
#
_entry.id   89e3abec42b4e0ffca19061f8f98bb53
#
_cell.length_a   1.000
_cell.length_b   1.000
_cell.length_c   1.000
_cell.angle_alpha   90.00
_cell.angle_beta   90.00
_cell.angle_gamma   90.00
#
_symmetry.space_group_name_H-M   'P 1'
#
loop_
_entity.id
_entity.type
_entity.pdbx_description
1 polymer ?
#
loop_
_entity_poly.entity_id
_entity_poly.type
_entity_poly.pdbx_seq_one_letter_code
_entity_poly.pdbx_strand_id
1 'polypeptide(L)'
;MRVALAGTVLATMLLPIAALSAAPPSALTAARQQVESADYRLIGHLVRVDASGKRTSDAVNINAHWFPGVLRVLLEVTSPAEARVHVLLEMRPDGKDTIQIAHPADKSPTALPFDKWSDGPLGDGFSYEDFLEAQYFWAGETALGETKFGARNCDVLVSKPGASDRTHYAEVKSWLDHGSSFPVYVEKTSKGSGIVKQFTYFGLRQTHGVWSATQVEAKVRDRAGSTLLVIDRGTPAAHLAAKDFAPSEIAHF
;
A
#
# COMPACT_ATOMS: atom_id res chain seq x y z
N MET A 1 -19.59 78.28 26.53
CA MET A 1 -20.18 77.21 25.71
C MET A 1 -19.08 76.18 25.44
N ARG A 2 -19.11 75.03 26.13
CA ARG A 2 -18.18 73.92 25.90
C ARG A 2 -18.98 72.77 25.34
N VAL A 3 -18.65 72.35 24.11
CA VAL A 3 -19.27 71.22 23.41
C VAL A 3 -18.40 70.00 23.71
N ALA A 4 -18.97 68.98 24.36
CA ALA A 4 -18.34 67.69 24.57
C ALA A 4 -18.63 66.76 23.40
N LEU A 5 -17.60 66.30 22.68
CA LEU A 5 -17.70 65.19 21.68
C LEU A 5 -17.60 63.87 22.42
N ALA A 6 -18.66 63.07 22.35
CA ALA A 6 -18.67 61.70 22.78
C ALA A 6 -18.15 60.81 21.61
N GLY A 7 -16.97 60.19 21.81
CA GLY A 7 -16.44 59.21 20.85
C GLY A 7 -16.96 57.80 21.16
N THR A 8 -17.72 57.27 20.20
CA THR A 8 -18.19 55.85 20.24
C THR A 8 -17.09 54.95 19.75
N VAL A 9 -16.56 54.10 20.62
CA VAL A 9 -15.56 53.04 20.27
C VAL A 9 -16.37 51.84 19.82
N LEU A 10 -16.27 51.53 18.55
CA LEU A 10 -16.84 50.31 17.95
C LEU A 10 -15.85 49.14 18.19
N ALA A 11 -16.15 48.25 19.13
CA ALA A 11 -15.37 47.05 19.37
C ALA A 11 -15.75 45.98 18.37
N THR A 12 -14.89 45.73 17.36
CA THR A 12 -15.03 44.67 16.39
C THR A 12 -14.64 43.34 17.05
N MET A 13 -15.62 42.53 17.43
CA MET A 13 -15.39 41.16 17.85
C MET A 13 -14.96 40.29 16.64
N LEU A 14 -13.70 39.96 16.55
CA LEU A 14 -13.18 38.92 15.68
C LEU A 14 -13.53 37.54 16.29
N LEU A 15 -14.57 36.90 15.77
CA LEU A 15 -14.86 35.50 16.07
C LEU A 15 -13.79 34.63 15.42
N PRO A 16 -13.15 33.67 16.16
CA PRO A 16 -12.24 32.74 15.55
C PRO A 16 -13.06 31.81 14.63
N ILE A 17 -12.73 31.81 13.34
CA ILE A 17 -13.22 30.81 12.40
C ILE A 17 -12.53 29.50 12.80
N ALA A 18 -13.24 28.65 13.54
CA ALA A 18 -12.84 27.28 13.76
C ALA A 18 -12.80 26.63 12.37
N ALA A 19 -11.58 26.28 11.91
CA ALA A 19 -11.43 25.44 10.74
C ALA A 19 -12.12 24.12 11.04
N LEU A 20 -13.31 23.90 10.42
CA LEU A 20 -13.93 22.57 10.41
C LEU A 20 -12.95 21.65 9.72
N SER A 21 -12.26 20.80 10.50
CA SER A 21 -11.54 19.65 9.95
C SER A 21 -12.59 18.76 9.28
N ALA A 22 -12.57 18.72 7.94
CA ALA A 22 -13.45 17.83 7.20
C ALA A 22 -13.17 16.40 7.65
N ALA A 23 -14.22 15.65 7.99
CA ALA A 23 -14.08 14.21 8.26
C ALA A 23 -13.46 13.54 7.03
N PRO A 24 -12.56 12.55 7.21
CA PRO A 24 -11.96 11.82 6.10
C PRO A 24 -13.06 11.22 5.23
N PRO A 25 -12.87 11.14 3.91
CA PRO A 25 -13.83 10.50 3.01
C PRO A 25 -14.19 9.09 3.51
N SER A 26 -15.42 8.68 3.39
CA SER A 26 -15.88 7.36 3.82
C SER A 26 -15.10 6.22 3.14
N ALA A 27 -14.74 6.39 1.86
CA ALA A 27 -13.92 5.47 1.09
C ALA A 27 -12.49 5.33 1.66
N LEU A 28 -11.86 6.43 2.10
CA LEU A 28 -10.56 6.38 2.75
C LEU A 28 -10.63 5.64 4.08
N THR A 29 -11.64 5.93 4.90
CA THR A 29 -11.83 5.23 6.18
C THR A 29 -11.99 3.73 5.97
N ALA A 30 -12.79 3.33 4.98
CA ALA A 30 -12.98 1.92 4.65
C ALA A 30 -11.70 1.27 4.12
N ALA A 31 -10.91 1.95 3.27
CA ALA A 31 -9.62 1.45 2.80
C ALA A 31 -8.62 1.27 3.95
N ARG A 32 -8.54 2.20 4.90
CA ARG A 32 -7.72 2.05 6.12
C ARG A 32 -8.16 0.85 6.94
N GLN A 33 -9.45 0.71 7.20
CA GLN A 33 -9.98 -0.45 7.94
C GLN A 33 -9.65 -1.77 7.27
N GLN A 34 -9.65 -1.82 5.93
CA GLN A 34 -9.24 -3.00 5.18
C GLN A 34 -7.78 -3.38 5.47
N VAL A 35 -6.85 -2.41 5.49
CA VAL A 35 -5.44 -2.63 5.83
C VAL A 35 -5.28 -2.99 7.31
N GLU A 36 -5.97 -2.29 8.20
CA GLU A 36 -5.94 -2.52 9.66
C GLU A 36 -6.58 -3.86 10.07
N SER A 37 -7.34 -4.49 9.19
CA SER A 37 -7.91 -5.83 9.41
C SER A 37 -7.00 -6.97 8.91
N ALA A 38 -5.80 -6.67 8.43
CA ALA A 38 -4.90 -7.68 7.89
C ALA A 38 -4.53 -8.75 8.94
N ASP A 39 -4.85 -10.00 8.65
CA ASP A 39 -4.43 -11.20 9.36
C ASP A 39 -4.58 -12.39 8.40
N TYR A 40 -3.59 -12.57 7.51
CA TYR A 40 -3.70 -13.58 6.47
C TYR A 40 -2.35 -14.22 6.09
N ARG A 41 -2.43 -15.44 5.57
CA ARG A 41 -1.36 -16.15 4.87
C ARG A 41 -1.77 -16.38 3.43
N LEU A 42 -0.88 -16.07 2.49
CA LEU A 42 -1.06 -16.35 1.06
C LEU A 42 0.08 -17.24 0.58
N ILE A 43 -0.26 -18.16 -0.30
CA ILE A 43 0.69 -18.99 -1.06
C ILE A 43 0.39 -18.75 -2.52
N GLY A 44 1.41 -18.51 -3.32
CA GLY A 44 1.21 -18.18 -4.72
C GLY A 44 2.51 -18.04 -5.51
N HIS A 45 2.41 -17.31 -6.60
CA HIS A 45 3.51 -17.11 -7.53
C HIS A 45 3.60 -15.66 -7.97
N LEU A 46 4.82 -15.14 -8.08
CA LEU A 46 5.12 -13.95 -8.88
C LEU A 46 5.50 -14.41 -10.28
N VAL A 47 4.70 -14.07 -11.27
CA VAL A 47 4.91 -14.46 -12.67
C VAL A 47 5.25 -13.24 -13.49
N ARG A 48 6.49 -13.14 -13.95
CA ARG A 48 6.92 -12.11 -14.90
C ARG A 48 6.61 -12.58 -16.33
N VAL A 49 6.00 -11.69 -17.09
CA VAL A 49 5.79 -11.85 -18.54
C VAL A 49 6.58 -10.76 -19.24
N ASP A 50 7.60 -11.11 -20.01
CA ASP A 50 8.41 -10.12 -20.73
C ASP A 50 7.72 -9.64 -22.03
N ALA A 51 8.37 -8.73 -22.75
CA ALA A 51 7.84 -8.17 -24.00
C ALA A 51 7.62 -9.20 -25.11
N SER A 52 8.29 -10.37 -25.06
CA SER A 52 8.12 -11.46 -26.01
C SER A 52 7.01 -12.44 -25.59
N GLY A 53 6.45 -12.26 -24.39
CA GLY A 53 5.47 -13.19 -23.80
C GLY A 53 6.11 -14.37 -23.05
N LYS A 54 7.45 -14.43 -22.94
CA LYS A 54 8.13 -15.45 -22.14
C LYS A 54 7.82 -15.22 -20.67
N ARG A 55 7.58 -16.32 -19.95
CA ARG A 55 7.22 -16.31 -18.53
C ARG A 55 8.37 -16.86 -17.68
N THR A 56 8.62 -16.18 -16.56
CA THR A 56 9.42 -16.68 -15.43
C THR A 56 8.57 -16.58 -14.17
N SER A 57 8.74 -17.51 -13.24
CA SER A 57 7.88 -17.61 -12.07
C SER A 57 8.67 -17.94 -10.83
N ASP A 58 8.42 -17.18 -9.76
CA ASP A 58 8.95 -17.44 -8.42
C ASP A 58 7.79 -17.83 -7.51
N ALA A 59 7.95 -18.92 -6.76
CA ALA A 59 7.00 -19.28 -5.72
C ALA A 59 7.16 -18.35 -4.52
N VAL A 60 6.03 -17.88 -3.97
CA VAL A 60 6.04 -16.93 -2.85
C VAL A 60 5.05 -17.32 -1.76
N ASN A 61 5.43 -17.02 -0.51
CA ASN A 61 4.51 -16.95 0.61
C ASN A 61 4.43 -15.49 1.07
N ILE A 62 3.24 -15.06 1.50
CA ILE A 62 3.03 -13.73 2.08
C ILE A 62 2.24 -13.90 3.36
N ASN A 63 2.83 -13.48 4.47
CA ASN A 63 2.16 -13.39 5.76
C ASN A 63 1.96 -11.90 6.08
N ALA A 64 0.75 -11.49 6.44
CA ALA A 64 0.48 -10.11 6.83
C ALA A 64 -0.39 -10.04 8.07
N HIS A 65 -0.03 -9.17 9.01
CA HIS A 65 -0.80 -8.93 10.21
C HIS A 65 -0.67 -7.47 10.67
N TRP A 66 -1.82 -6.89 11.06
CA TRP A 66 -1.85 -5.59 11.69
C TRP A 66 -1.71 -5.73 13.20
N PHE A 67 -0.58 -5.28 13.73
CA PHE A 67 -0.37 -5.08 15.17
C PHE A 67 -0.76 -3.64 15.56
N PRO A 68 -0.94 -3.33 16.85
CA PRO A 68 -1.21 -1.96 17.26
C PRO A 68 -0.19 -0.96 16.70
N GLY A 69 -0.61 -0.15 15.69
CA GLY A 69 0.20 0.88 15.06
C GLY A 69 1.24 0.41 14.05
N VAL A 70 1.21 -0.84 13.60
CA VAL A 70 2.11 -1.33 12.53
C VAL A 70 1.51 -2.49 11.76
N LEU A 71 1.50 -2.38 10.42
CA LEU A 71 1.32 -3.54 9.55
C LEU A 71 2.69 -4.22 9.36
N ARG A 72 2.75 -5.52 9.58
CA ARG A 72 3.89 -6.35 9.19
C ARG A 72 3.52 -7.23 8.02
N VAL A 73 4.37 -7.24 6.99
CA VAL A 73 4.26 -8.13 5.84
C VAL A 73 5.58 -8.87 5.69
N LEU A 74 5.54 -10.19 5.81
CA LEU A 74 6.68 -11.06 5.49
C LEU A 74 6.43 -11.67 4.12
N LEU A 75 7.24 -11.27 3.14
CA LEU A 75 7.30 -11.84 1.80
C LEU A 75 8.47 -12.82 1.75
N GLU A 76 8.20 -14.06 1.40
CA GLU A 76 9.19 -15.11 1.24
C GLU A 76 9.17 -15.57 -0.21
N VAL A 77 10.26 -15.36 -0.95
CA VAL A 77 10.49 -16.03 -2.25
C VAL A 77 11.15 -17.37 -1.95
N THR A 78 10.43 -18.45 -2.24
CA THR A 78 10.83 -19.81 -1.82
C THR A 78 11.44 -20.63 -2.96
N SER A 79 11.20 -20.27 -4.20
CA SER A 79 11.66 -20.95 -5.41
C SER A 79 11.73 -19.95 -6.59
N PRO A 80 12.70 -20.09 -7.51
CA PRO A 80 13.79 -21.08 -7.50
C PRO A 80 14.84 -20.79 -6.43
N ALA A 81 15.77 -21.73 -6.20
CA ALA A 81 16.73 -21.65 -5.11
C ALA A 81 17.62 -20.40 -5.15
N GLU A 82 18.02 -19.97 -6.34
CA GLU A 82 18.84 -18.78 -6.57
C GLU A 82 18.11 -17.45 -6.32
N ALA A 83 16.77 -17.47 -6.35
CA ALA A 83 15.93 -16.30 -6.09
C ALA A 83 15.48 -16.20 -4.63
N ARG A 84 15.80 -17.17 -3.79
CA ARG A 84 15.31 -17.23 -2.40
C ARG A 84 15.72 -15.99 -1.62
N VAL A 85 14.73 -15.32 -1.08
CA VAL A 85 14.88 -14.12 -0.27
C VAL A 85 13.66 -13.98 0.65
N HIS A 86 13.90 -13.55 1.89
CA HIS A 86 12.84 -13.16 2.80
C HIS A 86 12.90 -11.65 3.03
N VAL A 87 11.75 -10.99 2.99
CA VAL A 87 11.63 -9.54 3.14
C VAL A 87 10.57 -9.24 4.17
N LEU A 88 10.97 -8.61 5.27
CA LEU A 88 10.05 -8.06 6.26
C LEU A 88 9.81 -6.59 5.97
N LEU A 89 8.56 -6.25 5.74
CA LEU A 89 8.11 -4.88 5.57
C LEU A 89 7.29 -4.47 6.80
N GLU A 90 7.60 -3.31 7.37
CA GLU A 90 6.82 -2.69 8.43
C GLU A 90 6.29 -1.34 7.93
N MET A 91 4.98 -1.20 7.82
CA MET A 91 4.30 0.04 7.52
C MET A 91 3.73 0.64 8.80
N ARG A 92 4.00 1.93 9.02
CA ARG A 92 3.54 2.67 10.19
C ARG A 92 2.76 3.92 9.76
N PRO A 93 1.59 4.20 10.36
CA PRO A 93 0.81 5.39 10.04
C PRO A 93 1.56 6.73 10.24
N ASP A 94 2.66 6.72 11.00
CA ASP A 94 3.51 7.89 11.21
C ASP A 94 4.62 8.05 10.15
N GLY A 95 4.61 7.23 9.09
CA GLY A 95 5.55 7.28 7.97
C GLY A 95 6.95 6.72 8.25
N LYS A 96 7.16 6.07 9.41
CA LYS A 96 8.45 5.46 9.78
C LYS A 96 8.55 4.01 9.29
N ASP A 97 8.23 3.82 8.02
CA ASP A 97 8.27 2.51 7.39
C ASP A 97 9.70 1.96 7.33
N THR A 98 9.82 0.63 7.42
CA THR A 98 11.10 -0.07 7.31
C THR A 98 10.96 -1.31 6.44
N ILE A 99 12.05 -1.65 5.74
CA ILE A 99 12.17 -2.90 5.01
C ILE A 99 13.47 -3.58 5.45
N GLN A 100 13.39 -4.85 5.81
CA GLN A 100 14.53 -5.71 6.13
C GLN A 100 14.55 -6.88 5.15
N ILE A 101 15.75 -7.34 4.82
CA ILE A 101 15.96 -8.42 3.85
C ILE A 101 16.95 -9.45 4.44
N ALA A 102 16.72 -10.73 4.13
CA ALA A 102 17.63 -11.82 4.40
C ALA A 102 17.74 -12.75 3.19
N HIS A 103 18.94 -13.24 2.95
CA HIS A 103 19.24 -14.29 1.97
C HIS A 103 19.67 -15.59 2.69
N PRO A 104 19.67 -16.74 2.00
CA PRO A 104 19.96 -18.04 2.66
C PRO A 104 21.28 -18.14 3.41
N ALA A 105 22.26 -17.30 3.07
CA ALA A 105 23.57 -17.28 3.76
C ALA A 105 23.61 -16.32 4.95
N ASP A 106 22.59 -15.52 5.16
CA ASP A 106 22.57 -14.49 6.19
C ASP A 106 22.22 -15.09 7.55
N LYS A 107 22.91 -14.64 8.60
CA LYS A 107 22.60 -15.05 9.99
C LYS A 107 21.46 -14.26 10.61
N SER A 108 21.17 -13.11 10.06
CA SER A 108 20.11 -12.22 10.51
C SER A 108 19.69 -11.27 9.37
N PRO A 109 18.43 -10.80 9.36
CA PRO A 109 17.99 -9.83 8.37
C PRO A 109 18.75 -8.50 8.55
N THR A 110 18.95 -7.80 7.44
CA THR A 110 19.57 -6.47 7.39
C THR A 110 18.60 -5.43 6.84
N ALA A 111 18.75 -4.17 7.27
CA ALA A 111 17.92 -3.10 6.77
C ALA A 111 18.19 -2.88 5.26
N LEU A 112 17.15 -2.89 4.45
CA LEU A 112 17.23 -2.54 3.05
C LEU A 112 17.36 -1.02 2.91
N PRO A 113 18.42 -0.48 2.27
CA PRO A 113 18.54 0.95 2.04
C PRO A 113 17.36 1.53 1.25
N PHE A 114 16.97 2.77 1.54
CA PHE A 114 15.79 3.37 0.95
C PHE A 114 15.83 3.40 -0.59
N ASP A 115 16.98 3.69 -1.20
CA ASP A 115 17.17 3.68 -2.65
C ASP A 115 16.90 2.32 -3.31
N LYS A 116 16.85 1.24 -2.51
CA LYS A 116 16.54 -0.12 -2.95
C LYS A 116 15.08 -0.53 -2.76
N TRP A 117 14.25 0.30 -2.13
CA TRP A 117 12.83 -0.02 -1.93
C TRP A 117 12.05 -0.11 -3.24
N SER A 118 12.48 0.63 -4.25
CA SER A 118 11.91 0.58 -5.60
C SER A 118 12.36 -0.64 -6.43
N ASP A 119 13.36 -1.39 -5.96
CA ASP A 119 13.72 -2.68 -6.55
C ASP A 119 12.65 -3.73 -6.19
N GLY A 120 12.67 -4.87 -6.81
CA GLY A 120 11.68 -5.91 -6.56
C GLY A 120 12.23 -7.31 -6.73
N PRO A 121 11.51 -8.32 -6.20
CA PRO A 121 11.93 -9.72 -6.30
C PRO A 121 11.95 -10.22 -7.74
N LEU A 122 11.12 -9.65 -8.63
CA LEU A 122 11.04 -10.00 -10.05
C LEU A 122 11.07 -8.77 -10.97
N GLY A 123 12.07 -7.90 -10.83
CA GLY A 123 12.30 -6.78 -11.75
C GLY A 123 11.18 -5.73 -11.76
N ASP A 124 10.83 -5.22 -12.94
CA ASP A 124 10.09 -3.96 -13.12
C ASP A 124 8.62 -3.93 -12.67
N GLY A 125 8.02 -5.04 -12.27
CA GLY A 125 6.60 -5.10 -11.89
C GLY A 125 6.35 -4.62 -10.46
N PHE A 126 6.40 -5.55 -9.52
CA PHE A 126 6.29 -5.25 -8.10
C PHE A 126 7.64 -4.82 -7.53
N SER A 127 7.70 -3.68 -6.88
CA SER A 127 8.80 -3.30 -6.00
C SER A 127 8.50 -3.70 -4.55
N TYR A 128 9.52 -3.72 -3.70
CA TYR A 128 9.34 -4.06 -2.29
C TYR A 128 8.33 -3.12 -1.62
N GLU A 129 8.39 -1.81 -1.87
CA GLU A 129 7.44 -0.86 -1.28
C GLU A 129 5.99 -1.03 -1.77
N ASP A 130 5.74 -1.75 -2.87
CA ASP A 130 4.38 -1.98 -3.36
C ASP A 130 3.54 -2.88 -2.44
N PHE A 131 4.17 -3.66 -1.58
CA PHE A 131 3.50 -4.52 -0.60
C PHE A 131 3.10 -3.81 0.70
N LEU A 132 3.42 -2.51 0.87
CA LEU A 132 3.13 -1.77 2.11
C LEU A 132 1.73 -1.15 2.17
N GLU A 133 1.11 -0.86 1.04
CA GLU A 133 -0.19 -0.13 0.95
C GLU A 133 -0.25 1.16 1.78
N ALA A 134 0.91 1.81 2.01
CA ALA A 134 1.07 2.97 2.88
C ALA A 134 0.29 4.22 2.40
N GLN A 135 -0.09 4.25 1.12
CA GLN A 135 -0.78 5.39 0.50
C GLN A 135 -2.07 5.79 1.22
N TYR A 136 -2.77 4.87 1.87
CA TYR A 136 -4.01 5.19 2.60
C TYR A 136 -3.77 5.89 3.95
N PHE A 137 -2.53 5.98 4.40
CA PHE A 137 -2.13 6.63 5.66
C PHE A 137 -1.37 7.94 5.45
N TRP A 138 -1.09 8.32 4.19
CA TRP A 138 -0.41 9.58 3.89
C TRP A 138 -1.28 10.79 4.24
N ALA A 139 -0.62 11.95 4.46
CA ALA A 139 -1.30 13.16 4.91
C ALA A 139 -2.14 13.85 3.82
N GLY A 140 -1.77 13.69 2.54
CA GLY A 140 -2.39 14.39 1.41
C GLY A 140 -3.43 13.54 0.69
N GLU A 141 -4.64 13.41 1.26
CA GLU A 141 -5.74 12.64 0.68
C GLU A 141 -6.78 13.53 0.01
N THR A 142 -7.21 13.15 -1.20
CA THR A 142 -8.27 13.84 -1.95
C THR A 142 -9.21 12.83 -2.59
N ALA A 143 -10.52 12.94 -2.30
CA ALA A 143 -11.54 12.19 -3.02
C ALA A 143 -11.88 12.92 -4.33
N LEU A 144 -11.81 12.21 -5.46
CA LEU A 144 -12.20 12.74 -6.78
C LEU A 144 -13.67 12.44 -7.16
N GLY A 145 -14.41 11.77 -6.26
CA GLY A 145 -15.78 11.34 -6.50
C GLY A 145 -15.86 9.96 -7.16
N GLU A 146 -17.05 9.66 -7.70
CA GLU A 146 -17.41 8.37 -8.25
C GLU A 146 -17.05 8.25 -9.72
N THR A 147 -16.66 7.06 -10.15
CA THR A 147 -16.44 6.72 -11.56
C THR A 147 -16.69 5.23 -11.79
N LYS A 148 -16.61 4.80 -13.05
CA LYS A 148 -16.64 3.38 -13.40
C LYS A 148 -15.23 2.88 -13.74
N PHE A 149 -14.92 1.67 -13.26
CA PHE A 149 -13.81 0.88 -13.76
C PHE A 149 -14.33 -0.47 -14.25
N GLY A 150 -14.35 -0.65 -15.57
CA GLY A 150 -15.08 -1.76 -16.18
C GLY A 150 -16.58 -1.69 -15.86
N ALA A 151 -17.10 -2.77 -15.26
CA ALA A 151 -18.52 -2.85 -14.85
C ALA A 151 -18.75 -2.36 -13.40
N ARG A 152 -17.71 -1.96 -12.67
CA ARG A 152 -17.78 -1.59 -11.24
C ARG A 152 -17.93 -0.08 -11.06
N ASN A 153 -18.79 0.34 -10.13
CA ASN A 153 -18.79 1.69 -9.62
C ASN A 153 -17.72 1.80 -8.55
N CYS A 154 -16.90 2.83 -8.63
CA CYS A 154 -15.74 3.02 -7.74
C CYS A 154 -15.68 4.44 -7.20
N ASP A 155 -15.27 4.58 -5.95
CA ASP A 155 -14.74 5.84 -5.42
C ASP A 155 -13.28 5.98 -5.82
N VAL A 156 -12.89 7.21 -6.22
CA VAL A 156 -11.50 7.47 -6.59
C VAL A 156 -10.83 8.33 -5.52
N LEU A 157 -9.74 7.79 -4.97
CA LEU A 157 -8.87 8.51 -4.03
C LEU A 157 -7.55 8.86 -4.71
N VAL A 158 -7.04 10.05 -4.42
CA VAL A 158 -5.67 10.47 -4.73
C VAL A 158 -4.94 10.68 -3.42
N SER A 159 -3.86 9.94 -3.22
CA SER A 159 -3.01 10.00 -2.05
C SER A 159 -1.66 10.61 -2.41
N LYS A 160 -1.21 11.59 -1.64
CA LYS A 160 0.11 12.24 -1.79
C LYS A 160 0.89 12.13 -0.49
N PRO A 161 2.16 11.69 -0.55
CA PRO A 161 2.97 11.60 0.65
C PRO A 161 3.27 12.98 1.23
N GLY A 162 3.25 13.08 2.55
CA GLY A 162 3.77 14.22 3.29
C GLY A 162 5.30 14.18 3.43
N ALA A 163 5.86 15.13 4.15
CA ALA A 163 7.32 15.26 4.31
C ALA A 163 7.95 14.10 5.11
N SER A 164 7.17 13.45 5.99
CA SER A 164 7.62 12.31 6.81
C SER A 164 7.51 10.96 6.10
N ASP A 165 6.72 10.88 5.01
CA ASP A 165 6.43 9.60 4.36
C ASP A 165 7.57 9.15 3.46
N ARG A 166 8.16 8.00 3.79
CA ARG A 166 9.26 7.40 3.03
C ARG A 166 8.69 6.57 1.89
N THR A 167 8.71 7.12 0.68
CA THR A 167 8.27 6.43 -0.52
C THR A 167 8.91 7.04 -1.76
N HIS A 168 9.09 6.24 -2.83
CA HIS A 168 9.49 6.71 -4.14
C HIS A 168 8.32 7.24 -4.98
N TYR A 169 7.10 7.15 -4.47
CA TYR A 169 5.90 7.63 -5.17
C TYR A 169 5.61 9.09 -4.85
N ALA A 170 5.30 9.86 -5.89
CA ALA A 170 4.82 11.24 -5.78
C ALA A 170 3.31 11.30 -5.55
N GLU A 171 2.60 10.31 -6.11
CA GLU A 171 1.14 10.24 -6.04
C GLU A 171 0.69 8.79 -6.26
N VAL A 172 -0.37 8.39 -5.56
CA VAL A 172 -1.09 7.14 -5.79
C VAL A 172 -2.56 7.45 -6.02
N LYS A 173 -3.14 6.92 -7.09
CA LYS A 173 -4.56 7.04 -7.40
C LYS A 173 -5.20 5.65 -7.32
N SER A 174 -6.20 5.51 -6.47
CA SER A 174 -6.88 4.23 -6.18
C SER A 174 -8.34 4.29 -6.57
N TRP A 175 -8.83 3.29 -7.30
CA TRP A 175 -10.24 3.05 -7.59
C TRP A 175 -10.75 1.96 -6.64
N LEU A 176 -11.56 2.36 -5.68
CA LEU A 176 -12.12 1.49 -4.65
C LEU A 176 -13.56 1.11 -5.04
N ASP A 177 -13.83 -0.17 -5.16
CA ASP A 177 -15.15 -0.68 -5.50
C ASP A 177 -16.18 -0.33 -4.40
N HIS A 178 -17.33 0.25 -4.77
CA HIS A 178 -18.38 0.67 -3.82
C HIS A 178 -18.90 -0.49 -2.94
N GLY A 179 -18.97 -1.70 -3.50
CA GLY A 179 -19.54 -2.84 -2.79
C GLY A 179 -18.61 -3.44 -1.74
N SER A 180 -17.29 -3.28 -1.92
CA SER A 180 -16.28 -3.94 -1.09
C SER A 180 -15.29 -2.97 -0.44
N SER A 181 -15.22 -1.74 -0.92
CA SER A 181 -14.13 -0.77 -0.62
C SER A 181 -12.72 -1.30 -0.90
N PHE A 182 -12.63 -2.43 -1.64
CA PHE A 182 -11.38 -3.04 -2.04
C PHE A 182 -10.86 -2.38 -3.33
N PRO A 183 -9.55 -2.16 -3.49
CA PRO A 183 -9.00 -1.61 -4.72
C PRO A 183 -9.23 -2.57 -5.89
N VAL A 184 -9.71 -2.04 -7.01
CA VAL A 184 -9.85 -2.76 -8.28
C VAL A 184 -8.79 -2.34 -9.28
N TYR A 185 -8.31 -1.10 -9.12
CA TYR A 185 -7.25 -0.54 -9.93
C TYR A 185 -6.49 0.54 -9.14
N VAL A 186 -5.17 0.56 -9.28
CA VAL A 186 -4.30 1.53 -8.62
C VAL A 186 -3.24 2.02 -9.59
N GLU A 187 -3.02 3.33 -9.65
CA GLU A 187 -1.89 3.95 -10.36
C GLU A 187 -0.93 4.55 -9.36
N LYS A 188 0.36 4.23 -9.47
CA LYS A 188 1.43 4.78 -8.64
C LYS A 188 2.41 5.55 -9.52
N THR A 189 2.52 6.86 -9.33
CA THR A 189 3.42 7.75 -10.08
C THR A 189 4.71 7.93 -9.30
N SER A 190 5.85 7.56 -9.91
CA SER A 190 7.17 7.67 -9.29
C SER A 190 7.66 9.11 -9.22
N LYS A 191 8.33 9.50 -8.11
CA LYS A 191 9.02 10.80 -7.96
C LYS A 191 10.14 10.95 -9.01
N GLY A 192 10.30 12.13 -9.52
CA GLY A 192 11.39 12.49 -10.45
C GLY A 192 11.21 11.94 -11.86
N SER A 193 11.02 10.64 -12.04
CA SER A 193 10.89 10.02 -13.36
C SER A 193 9.49 10.17 -13.99
N GLY A 194 8.45 10.36 -13.19
CA GLY A 194 7.07 10.37 -13.65
C GLY A 194 6.58 9.01 -14.20
N ILE A 195 7.35 7.94 -14.02
CA ILE A 195 6.94 6.58 -14.42
C ILE A 195 5.68 6.19 -13.64
N VAL A 196 4.68 5.66 -14.36
CA VAL A 196 3.44 5.21 -13.77
C VAL A 196 3.37 3.69 -13.78
N LYS A 197 3.28 3.11 -12.59
CA LYS A 197 2.92 1.69 -12.41
C LYS A 197 1.41 1.57 -12.29
N GLN A 198 0.83 0.54 -12.89
CA GLN A 198 -0.60 0.25 -12.90
C GLN A 198 -0.83 -1.13 -12.30
N PHE A 199 -1.69 -1.21 -11.30
CA PHE A 199 -2.05 -2.45 -10.62
C PHE A 199 -3.53 -2.73 -10.87
N THR A 200 -3.84 -3.90 -11.44
CA THR A 200 -5.22 -4.34 -11.66
C THR A 200 -5.48 -5.59 -10.82
N TYR A 201 -6.58 -5.56 -10.07
CA TYR A 201 -6.97 -6.62 -9.15
C TYR A 201 -8.09 -7.46 -9.76
N PHE A 202 -7.90 -8.77 -9.86
CA PHE A 202 -8.83 -9.69 -10.47
C PHE A 202 -9.34 -10.74 -9.48
N GLY A 203 -10.51 -11.31 -9.79
CA GLY A 203 -11.09 -12.41 -9.02
C GLY A 203 -11.38 -12.01 -7.57
N LEU A 204 -11.98 -10.83 -7.35
CA LEU A 204 -12.35 -10.38 -6.01
C LEU A 204 -13.31 -11.38 -5.37
N ARG A 205 -12.98 -11.79 -4.16
CA ARG A 205 -13.80 -12.70 -3.35
C ARG A 205 -13.82 -12.25 -1.89
N GLN A 206 -14.89 -12.58 -1.20
CA GLN A 206 -15.01 -12.37 0.23
C GLN A 206 -14.97 -13.71 0.96
N THR A 207 -14.12 -13.81 1.98
CA THR A 207 -14.02 -15.00 2.83
C THR A 207 -14.01 -14.55 4.28
N HIS A 208 -14.99 -15.00 5.08
CA HIS A 208 -15.17 -14.58 6.47
C HIS A 208 -15.21 -13.06 6.67
N GLY A 209 -15.85 -12.33 5.75
CA GLY A 209 -15.94 -10.86 5.78
C GLY A 209 -14.73 -10.11 5.21
N VAL A 210 -13.62 -10.80 4.94
CA VAL A 210 -12.40 -10.18 4.39
C VAL A 210 -12.41 -10.28 2.87
N TRP A 211 -12.24 -9.15 2.19
CA TRP A 211 -12.08 -9.10 0.73
C TRP A 211 -10.64 -9.39 0.32
N SER A 212 -10.47 -10.07 -0.78
CA SER A 212 -9.19 -10.38 -1.39
C SER A 212 -9.31 -10.51 -2.91
N ALA A 213 -8.20 -10.34 -3.63
CA ALA A 213 -8.07 -10.67 -5.04
C ALA A 213 -7.40 -12.04 -5.19
N THR A 214 -7.71 -12.76 -6.26
CA THR A 214 -6.99 -14.01 -6.61
C THR A 214 -5.77 -13.74 -7.47
N GLN A 215 -5.71 -12.56 -8.09
CA GLN A 215 -4.58 -12.14 -8.91
C GLN A 215 -4.44 -10.62 -8.88
N VAL A 216 -3.20 -10.14 -8.86
CA VAL A 216 -2.87 -8.73 -9.05
C VAL A 216 -1.86 -8.63 -10.18
N GLU A 217 -2.19 -7.87 -11.23
CA GLU A 217 -1.26 -7.59 -12.33
C GLU A 217 -0.64 -6.22 -12.14
N ALA A 218 0.69 -6.15 -12.17
CA ALA A 218 1.47 -4.92 -12.19
C ALA A 218 2.07 -4.69 -13.56
N LYS A 219 1.83 -3.49 -14.12
CA LYS A 219 2.39 -3.01 -15.40
C LYS A 219 3.04 -1.66 -15.23
N VAL A 220 4.04 -1.39 -16.03
CA VAL A 220 4.55 -0.02 -16.23
C VAL A 220 3.86 0.53 -17.46
N ARG A 221 3.25 1.73 -17.33
CA ARG A 221 2.58 2.41 -18.47
C ARG A 221 3.54 2.57 -19.62
N ASP A 222 3.06 2.33 -20.84
CA ASP A 222 3.81 2.45 -22.09
C ASP A 222 5.02 1.50 -22.20
N ARG A 223 5.10 0.47 -21.35
CA ARG A 223 6.08 -0.61 -21.46
C ARG A 223 5.38 -1.95 -21.73
N ALA A 224 6.02 -2.76 -22.56
CA ALA A 224 5.56 -4.16 -22.78
C ALA A 224 5.97 -5.03 -21.59
N GLY A 225 5.16 -6.07 -21.35
CA GLY A 225 5.34 -7.00 -20.24
C GLY A 225 4.52 -6.62 -19.00
N SER A 226 4.48 -7.56 -18.06
CA SER A 226 3.80 -7.38 -16.77
C SER A 226 4.38 -8.35 -15.74
N THR A 227 4.06 -8.09 -14.47
CA THR A 227 4.27 -9.06 -13.39
C THR A 227 2.93 -9.34 -12.71
N LEU A 228 2.63 -10.61 -12.49
CA LEU A 228 1.39 -11.05 -11.86
C LEU A 228 1.72 -11.68 -10.51
N LEU A 229 1.06 -11.23 -9.46
CA LEU A 229 0.95 -11.99 -8.22
C LEU A 229 -0.31 -12.87 -8.35
N VAL A 230 -0.12 -14.17 -8.44
CA VAL A 230 -1.19 -15.16 -8.52
C VAL A 230 -1.31 -15.85 -7.17
N ILE A 231 -2.49 -15.84 -6.57
CA ILE A 231 -2.77 -16.44 -5.27
C ILE A 231 -3.41 -17.82 -5.47
N ASP A 232 -2.66 -18.86 -5.18
CA ASP A 232 -3.14 -20.25 -5.27
C ASP A 232 -4.00 -20.59 -4.06
N ARG A 233 -3.57 -20.13 -2.86
CA ARG A 233 -4.27 -20.36 -1.61
C ARG A 233 -4.14 -19.15 -0.69
N GLY A 234 -5.25 -18.71 -0.09
CA GLY A 234 -5.31 -17.69 0.96
C GLY A 234 -6.00 -18.23 2.20
N THR A 235 -5.44 -17.95 3.37
CA THR A 235 -6.01 -18.25 4.67
C THR A 235 -6.23 -16.93 5.41
N PRO A 236 -7.45 -16.39 5.43
CA PRO A 236 -7.79 -15.24 6.27
C PRO A 236 -7.89 -15.66 7.74
N ALA A 237 -7.82 -14.73 8.67
CA ALA A 237 -7.82 -14.96 10.11
C ALA A 237 -6.78 -16.03 10.50
N ALA A 238 -5.55 -15.85 10.03
CA ALA A 238 -4.46 -16.81 10.19
C ALA A 238 -3.89 -16.85 11.61
N HIS A 239 -4.37 -15.95 12.49
CA HIS A 239 -3.95 -15.79 13.89
C HIS A 239 -2.44 -15.63 14.03
N LEU A 240 -1.86 -14.79 13.15
CA LEU A 240 -0.43 -14.49 13.16
C LEU A 240 -0.05 -13.75 14.44
N ALA A 241 1.14 -14.02 14.96
CA ALA A 241 1.68 -13.41 16.15
C ALA A 241 3.04 -12.78 15.90
N ALA A 242 3.54 -11.97 16.83
CA ALA A 242 4.84 -11.29 16.68
C ALA A 242 6.01 -12.25 16.41
N LYS A 243 5.95 -13.49 16.93
CA LYS A 243 6.96 -14.52 16.67
C LYS A 243 7.07 -14.92 15.20
N ASP A 244 5.95 -14.88 14.44
CA ASP A 244 5.91 -15.22 13.00
C ASP A 244 6.66 -14.17 12.14
N PHE A 245 7.06 -13.05 12.73
CA PHE A 245 7.81 -11.96 12.11
C PHE A 245 9.13 -11.69 12.86
N ALA A 246 9.60 -12.63 13.68
CA ALA A 246 10.85 -12.48 14.42
C ALA A 246 12.07 -12.57 13.49
N PRO A 247 13.19 -11.92 13.81
CA PRO A 247 14.42 -12.02 13.01
C PRO A 247 14.90 -13.46 12.76
N SER A 248 14.65 -14.37 13.70
CA SER A 248 14.95 -15.80 13.54
C SER A 248 14.13 -16.47 12.45
N GLU A 249 12.83 -16.09 12.33
CA GLU A 249 11.97 -16.62 11.27
C GLU A 249 12.36 -16.05 9.90
N ILE A 250 12.71 -14.75 9.85
CA ILE A 250 13.14 -14.10 8.60
C ILE A 250 14.45 -14.67 8.09
N ALA A 251 15.37 -15.09 8.96
CA ALA A 251 16.65 -15.71 8.58
C ALA A 251 16.55 -17.24 8.42
N HIS A 252 15.39 -17.85 8.60
CA HIS A 252 15.17 -19.30 8.46
C HIS A 252 14.67 -19.62 7.03
N PHE A 253 15.47 -20.40 6.24
CA PHE A 253 15.20 -20.76 4.83
C PHE A 253 14.91 -22.24 4.62
#